data_7d6ce3982027b7f4aa4f0d90ce4ad9d5
#
_entry.id   7d6ce3982027b7f4aa4f0d90ce4ad9d5
#
_cell.length_a   1.000
_cell.length_b   1.000
_cell.length_c   1.000
_cell.angle_alpha   90.00
_cell.angle_beta   90.00
_cell.angle_gamma   90.00
#
_symmetry.space_group_name_H-M   'P 1'
#
loop_
_entity.id
_entity.type
_entity.pdbx_description
1 polymer ?
#
loop_
_entity_poly.entity_id
_entity_poly.type
_entity_poly.pdbx_seq_one_letter_code
_entity_poly.pdbx_strand_id
1 'polypeptide(L)'
;VSMADKFIVESELASFKNESFECEMDSKKLRETAQEGGFFSYVAGVASYVIDHYRVKGLRIHIDEMDLPIKSGLSSSAAICVLVARAFNEMYELQLNTMGEMNIAFYGEQRTPSRCGRLDQACAFGVMPVNMTFDGNEVFVDKIKVKKPLYWVFSELNGSKDTVKILSDLNKCYPFAETEIEKNVQKALGIENEKLIAKATKAIESGDAEQVGSLMVEAQNMFDSMVAPASPKELAAPQLHKVL
;
A
#
# COMPACT_ATOMS: atom_id res chain seq x y z
N VAL A 1 -14.06 7.60 16.63
CA VAL A 1 -13.02 6.99 17.48
C VAL A 1 -13.20 7.47 18.92
N SER A 2 -12.99 6.60 19.91
CA SER A 2 -13.04 6.94 21.34
C SER A 2 -12.01 6.10 22.11
N MET A 3 -11.63 6.60 23.30
CA MET A 3 -10.77 5.85 24.23
C MET A 3 -11.51 4.63 24.78
N ALA A 4 -10.79 3.52 24.97
CA ALA A 4 -11.30 2.28 25.56
C ALA A 4 -10.16 1.57 26.34
N ASP A 5 -10.50 0.59 27.17
CA ASP A 5 -9.48 -0.24 27.82
C ASP A 5 -8.95 -1.34 26.89
N LYS A 6 -9.76 -1.75 25.92
CA LYS A 6 -9.43 -2.75 24.89
C LYS A 6 -9.33 -2.09 23.52
N PHE A 7 -8.70 -2.77 22.58
CA PHE A 7 -8.70 -2.39 21.18
C PHE A 7 -9.93 -3.02 20.50
N ILE A 8 -10.82 -2.17 20.00
CA ILE A 8 -12.11 -2.58 19.43
C ILE A 8 -12.23 -1.92 18.06
N VAL A 9 -12.52 -2.72 17.03
CA VAL A 9 -12.84 -2.23 15.69
C VAL A 9 -14.16 -2.85 15.26
N GLU A 10 -15.10 -2.01 14.94
CA GLU A 10 -16.46 -2.42 14.58
C GLU A 10 -16.95 -1.66 13.35
N SER A 11 -17.81 -2.29 12.57
CA SER A 11 -18.44 -1.68 11.40
C SER A 11 -19.77 -2.34 11.12
N GLU A 12 -20.76 -1.54 10.77
CA GLU A 12 -22.07 -2.01 10.31
C GLU A 12 -22.13 -2.21 8.79
N LEU A 13 -21.01 -1.98 8.08
CA LEU A 13 -20.95 -2.12 6.64
C LEU A 13 -21.08 -3.60 6.22
N ALA A 14 -21.90 -3.86 5.20
CA ALA A 14 -22.13 -5.21 4.69
C ALA A 14 -20.84 -5.91 4.19
N SER A 15 -19.85 -5.11 3.75
CA SER A 15 -18.51 -5.59 3.35
C SER A 15 -17.74 -6.27 4.50
N PHE A 16 -18.05 -5.93 5.74
CA PHE A 16 -17.47 -6.52 6.95
C PHE A 16 -18.37 -7.58 7.59
N LYS A 17 -19.51 -7.94 6.97
CA LYS A 17 -20.47 -8.94 7.48
C LYS A 17 -20.92 -8.69 8.92
N ASN A 18 -20.96 -7.43 9.36
CA ASN A 18 -21.19 -7.01 10.74
C ASN A 18 -20.22 -7.67 11.75
N GLU A 19 -19.02 -8.00 11.31
CA GLU A 19 -17.98 -8.55 12.18
C GLU A 19 -17.37 -7.42 13.03
N SER A 20 -17.11 -7.72 14.28
CA SER A 20 -16.35 -6.85 15.19
C SER A 20 -15.09 -7.56 15.64
N PHE A 21 -14.07 -6.77 15.88
CA PHE A 21 -12.81 -7.24 16.45
C PHE A 21 -12.63 -6.63 17.83
N GLU A 22 -12.34 -7.45 18.83
CA GLU A 22 -12.00 -7.00 20.16
C GLU A 22 -10.78 -7.77 20.67
N CYS A 23 -9.78 -7.04 21.13
CA CYS A 23 -8.57 -7.60 21.72
C CYS A 23 -8.09 -6.74 22.90
N GLU A 24 -7.54 -7.37 23.91
CA GLU A 24 -6.84 -6.65 24.96
C GLU A 24 -5.58 -5.99 24.41
N MET A 25 -5.17 -4.86 24.97
CA MET A 25 -3.94 -4.17 24.60
C MET A 25 -2.72 -4.92 25.16
N ASP A 26 -2.53 -6.13 24.65
CA ASP A 26 -1.44 -7.04 24.94
C ASP A 26 -0.64 -7.29 23.64
N SER A 27 0.66 -6.95 23.66
CA SER A 27 1.52 -7.03 22.47
C SER A 27 1.58 -8.43 21.89
N LYS A 28 1.58 -9.49 22.71
CA LYS A 28 1.66 -10.87 22.26
C LYS A 28 0.36 -11.30 21.57
N LYS A 29 -0.78 -11.05 22.19
CA LYS A 29 -2.10 -11.38 21.63
C LYS A 29 -2.34 -10.64 20.30
N LEU A 30 -2.03 -9.34 20.24
CA LEU A 30 -2.17 -8.55 19.01
C LEU A 30 -1.23 -9.04 17.91
N ARG A 31 -0.01 -9.47 18.23
CA ARG A 31 0.90 -10.07 17.24
C ARG A 31 0.42 -11.42 16.73
N GLU A 32 -0.11 -12.27 17.60
CA GLU A 32 -0.71 -13.55 17.22
C GLU A 32 -1.86 -13.33 16.24
N THR A 33 -2.80 -12.44 16.55
CA THR A 33 -3.88 -12.07 15.62
C THR A 33 -3.37 -11.47 14.31
N ALA A 34 -2.33 -10.64 14.36
CA ALA A 34 -1.72 -10.09 13.14
C ALA A 34 -1.18 -11.19 12.21
N GLN A 35 -0.69 -12.30 12.75
CA GLN A 35 -0.15 -13.43 11.99
C GLN A 35 -1.23 -14.38 11.45
N GLU A 36 -2.44 -14.37 11.99
CA GLU A 36 -3.54 -15.24 11.53
C GLU A 36 -4.01 -14.92 10.11
N GLY A 37 -3.79 -13.69 9.64
CA GLY A 37 -4.28 -13.22 8.36
C GLY A 37 -5.74 -12.74 8.42
N GLY A 38 -6.26 -12.32 7.26
CA GLY A 38 -7.58 -11.73 7.17
C GLY A 38 -7.61 -10.24 7.46
N PHE A 39 -8.82 -9.65 7.44
CA PHE A 39 -8.96 -8.19 7.56
C PHE A 39 -8.45 -7.65 8.91
N PHE A 40 -8.80 -8.27 10.00
CA PHE A 40 -8.42 -7.79 11.35
C PHE A 40 -6.94 -7.99 11.67
N SER A 41 -6.20 -8.78 10.89
CA SER A 41 -4.73 -8.89 11.03
C SER A 41 -4.04 -7.54 10.84
N TYR A 42 -4.54 -6.71 9.92
CA TYR A 42 -3.98 -5.39 9.64
C TYR A 42 -4.16 -4.44 10.83
N VAL A 43 -5.36 -4.37 11.38
CA VAL A 43 -5.63 -3.50 12.54
C VAL A 43 -4.86 -3.96 13.78
N ALA A 44 -4.79 -5.29 14.02
CA ALA A 44 -4.02 -5.87 15.12
C ALA A 44 -2.51 -5.63 14.94
N GLY A 45 -2.01 -5.72 13.70
CA GLY A 45 -0.62 -5.44 13.37
C GLY A 45 -0.20 -4.02 13.74
N VAL A 46 -1.02 -3.03 13.37
CA VAL A 46 -0.76 -1.62 13.72
C VAL A 46 -0.86 -1.40 15.23
N ALA A 47 -1.93 -1.89 15.88
CA ALA A 47 -2.10 -1.74 17.33
C ALA A 47 -0.93 -2.39 18.09
N SER A 48 -0.46 -3.57 17.64
CA SER A 48 0.69 -4.24 18.25
C SER A 48 1.98 -3.41 18.11
N TYR A 49 2.17 -2.76 16.95
CA TYR A 49 3.33 -1.88 16.75
C TYR A 49 3.26 -0.65 17.66
N VAL A 50 2.08 -0.04 17.75
CA VAL A 50 1.88 1.15 18.59
C VAL A 50 2.14 0.86 20.06
N ILE A 51 1.59 -0.24 20.62
CA ILE A 51 1.79 -0.56 22.05
C ILE A 51 3.25 -0.89 22.39
N ASP A 52 4.03 -1.39 21.43
CA ASP A 52 5.45 -1.66 21.65
C ASP A 52 6.32 -0.39 21.74
N HIS A 53 5.85 0.72 21.16
CA HIS A 53 6.65 1.94 21.04
C HIS A 53 6.08 3.12 21.83
N TYR A 54 4.79 3.08 22.17
CA TYR A 54 4.09 4.17 22.84
C TYR A 54 3.31 3.68 24.07
N ARG A 55 3.19 4.54 25.05
CA ARG A 55 2.38 4.27 26.27
C ARG A 55 0.93 4.61 25.96
N VAL A 56 0.19 3.67 25.40
CA VAL A 56 -1.22 3.81 25.06
C VAL A 56 -2.06 2.73 25.73
N LYS A 57 -3.34 2.99 25.84
CA LYS A 57 -4.40 2.02 26.13
C LYS A 57 -5.14 1.67 24.83
N GLY A 58 -6.28 1.02 24.93
CA GLY A 58 -7.08 0.65 23.78
C GLY A 58 -7.87 1.82 23.18
N LEU A 59 -8.41 1.54 22.01
CA LEU A 59 -9.32 2.43 21.28
C LEU A 59 -10.54 1.65 20.83
N ARG A 60 -11.66 2.33 20.74
CA ARG A 60 -12.81 1.90 19.95
C ARG A 60 -12.82 2.69 18.64
N ILE A 61 -12.71 1.98 17.52
CA ILE A 61 -12.79 2.54 16.16
C ILE A 61 -14.08 2.01 15.54
N HIS A 62 -14.95 2.91 15.13
CA HIS A 62 -16.14 2.59 14.34
C HIS A 62 -15.93 3.06 12.90
N ILE A 63 -16.15 2.17 11.93
CA ILE A 63 -16.01 2.45 10.51
C ILE A 63 -17.42 2.66 9.95
N ASP A 64 -17.78 3.93 9.73
CA ASP A 64 -19.10 4.34 9.26
C ASP A 64 -19.26 4.19 7.75
N GLU A 65 -18.21 4.56 7.01
CA GLU A 65 -18.22 4.60 5.54
C GLU A 65 -16.92 4.02 4.98
N MET A 66 -17.02 3.38 3.83
CA MET A 66 -15.88 2.85 3.09
C MET A 66 -16.21 2.75 1.61
N ASP A 67 -15.62 3.64 0.83
CA ASP A 67 -15.78 3.68 -0.64
C ASP A 67 -14.79 2.74 -1.35
N LEU A 68 -13.70 2.32 -0.66
CA LEU A 68 -12.71 1.44 -1.24
C LEU A 68 -13.19 -0.01 -1.29
N PRO A 69 -13.23 -0.64 -2.46
CA PRO A 69 -13.54 -2.05 -2.56
C PRO A 69 -12.42 -2.89 -1.92
N ILE A 70 -12.81 -3.85 -1.08
CA ILE A 70 -11.87 -4.74 -0.39
C ILE A 70 -11.30 -5.76 -1.38
N LYS A 71 -9.98 -5.96 -1.36
CA LYS A 71 -9.25 -6.94 -2.21
C LYS A 71 -9.29 -6.67 -3.72
N SER A 72 -9.68 -5.48 -4.14
CA SER A 72 -9.76 -5.09 -5.56
C SER A 72 -8.52 -4.36 -6.09
N GLY A 73 -7.39 -4.45 -5.40
CA GLY A 73 -6.11 -3.89 -5.86
C GLY A 73 -5.92 -2.40 -5.58
N LEU A 74 -6.82 -1.76 -4.81
CA LEU A 74 -6.74 -0.35 -4.41
C LEU A 74 -6.18 -0.16 -2.99
N SER A 75 -5.38 -1.11 -2.52
CA SER A 75 -4.63 -1.02 -1.25
C SER A 75 -5.48 -0.72 -0.01
N SER A 76 -6.66 -1.35 0.08
CA SER A 76 -7.54 -1.19 1.26
C SER A 76 -6.86 -1.60 2.58
N SER A 77 -5.88 -2.51 2.54
CA SER A 77 -5.06 -2.88 3.71
C SER A 77 -4.21 -1.73 4.21
N ALA A 78 -3.50 -1.04 3.31
CA ALA A 78 -2.70 0.13 3.68
C ALA A 78 -3.57 1.27 4.20
N ALA A 79 -4.75 1.50 3.59
CA ALA A 79 -5.69 2.51 4.02
C ALA A 79 -6.15 2.28 5.47
N ILE A 80 -6.57 1.06 5.82
CA ILE A 80 -6.98 0.75 7.19
C ILE A 80 -5.81 0.83 8.18
N CYS A 81 -4.59 0.43 7.79
CA CYS A 81 -3.40 0.58 8.62
C CYS A 81 -3.13 2.07 8.92
N VAL A 82 -3.23 2.94 7.93
CA VAL A 82 -3.06 4.39 8.11
C VAL A 82 -4.15 4.97 9.01
N LEU A 83 -5.40 4.57 8.82
CA LEU A 83 -6.52 5.04 9.66
C LEU A 83 -6.33 4.64 11.14
N VAL A 84 -5.87 3.42 11.40
CA VAL A 84 -5.58 2.96 12.78
C VAL A 84 -4.40 3.74 13.37
N ALA A 85 -3.32 3.94 12.60
CA ALA A 85 -2.18 4.73 13.06
C ALA A 85 -2.59 6.17 13.39
N ARG A 86 -3.41 6.80 12.54
CA ARG A 86 -3.97 8.14 12.75
C ARG A 86 -4.89 8.19 13.96
N ALA A 87 -5.74 7.19 14.15
CA ALA A 87 -6.62 7.10 15.31
C ALA A 87 -5.83 7.09 16.63
N PHE A 88 -4.75 6.32 16.71
CA PHE A 88 -3.85 6.36 17.87
C PHE A 88 -3.15 7.70 18.01
N ASN A 89 -2.67 8.28 16.89
CA ASN A 89 -2.00 9.57 16.90
C ASN A 89 -2.90 10.68 17.47
N GLU A 90 -4.15 10.76 17.01
CA GLU A 90 -5.11 11.77 17.46
C GLU A 90 -5.56 11.57 18.91
N MET A 91 -5.92 10.33 19.26
CA MET A 91 -6.49 10.05 20.59
C MET A 91 -5.47 10.11 21.73
N TYR A 92 -4.21 9.82 21.42
CA TYR A 92 -3.12 9.83 22.42
C TYR A 92 -2.13 10.97 22.24
N GLU A 93 -2.41 11.91 21.31
CA GLU A 93 -1.56 13.06 21.01
C GLU A 93 -0.09 12.67 20.80
N LEU A 94 0.15 11.64 19.98
CA LEU A 94 1.48 11.07 19.78
C LEU A 94 2.43 12.01 19.02
N GLN A 95 1.94 13.16 18.57
CA GLN A 95 2.70 14.19 17.85
C GLN A 95 3.35 13.68 16.54
N LEU A 96 2.72 12.71 15.89
CA LEU A 96 3.18 12.19 14.62
C LEU A 96 2.77 13.13 13.48
N ASN A 97 3.68 13.37 12.56
CA ASN A 97 3.34 13.94 11.27
C ASN A 97 2.87 12.84 10.30
N THR A 98 2.45 13.20 9.09
CA THR A 98 1.97 12.25 8.07
C THR A 98 2.97 11.13 7.78
N MET A 99 4.28 11.44 7.75
CA MET A 99 5.33 10.42 7.59
C MET A 99 5.39 9.45 8.77
N GLY A 100 5.18 9.95 9.99
CA GLY A 100 5.11 9.12 11.19
C GLY A 100 3.93 8.15 11.14
N GLU A 101 2.74 8.63 10.75
CA GLU A 101 1.56 7.78 10.56
C GLU A 101 1.79 6.72 9.47
N MET A 102 2.36 7.12 8.33
CA MET A 102 2.74 6.21 7.25
C MET A 102 3.72 5.13 7.70
N ASN A 103 4.73 5.49 8.49
CA ASN A 103 5.71 4.54 9.01
C ASN A 103 5.08 3.55 10.00
N ILE A 104 4.24 4.01 10.92
CA ILE A 104 3.51 3.13 11.84
C ILE A 104 2.62 2.16 11.07
N ALA A 105 1.89 2.65 10.07
CA ALA A 105 1.05 1.83 9.20
C ALA A 105 1.88 0.75 8.49
N PHE A 106 3.00 1.12 7.89
CA PHE A 106 3.90 0.18 7.22
C PHE A 106 4.44 -0.89 8.19
N TYR A 107 5.03 -0.50 9.31
CA TYR A 107 5.57 -1.46 10.27
C TYR A 107 4.50 -2.33 10.92
N GLY A 108 3.29 -1.81 11.08
CA GLY A 108 2.12 -2.59 11.50
C GLY A 108 1.75 -3.65 10.46
N GLU A 109 1.66 -3.29 9.19
CA GLU A 109 1.35 -4.21 8.10
C GLU A 109 2.46 -5.27 7.90
N GLN A 110 3.73 -4.93 8.13
CA GLN A 110 4.84 -5.90 8.13
C GLN A 110 4.72 -7.00 9.20
N ARG A 111 3.86 -6.83 10.20
CA ARG A 111 3.55 -7.86 11.21
C ARG A 111 2.52 -8.89 10.74
N THR A 112 1.92 -8.66 9.57
CA THR A 112 0.96 -9.56 8.94
C THR A 112 1.64 -10.46 7.90
N PRO A 113 0.97 -11.52 7.41
CA PRO A 113 1.49 -12.32 6.31
C PRO A 113 1.65 -11.56 4.99
N SER A 114 0.99 -10.41 4.82
CA SER A 114 0.99 -9.62 3.58
C SER A 114 2.38 -9.09 3.19
N ARG A 115 3.16 -8.60 4.16
CA ARG A 115 4.51 -8.05 3.96
C ARG A 115 4.65 -7.14 2.73
N CYS A 116 3.71 -6.21 2.59
CA CYS A 116 3.70 -5.25 1.47
C CYS A 116 4.96 -4.35 1.43
N GLY A 117 5.18 -3.66 0.32
CA GLY A 117 6.13 -2.56 0.22
C GLY A 117 5.63 -1.30 0.93
N ARG A 118 6.43 -0.23 0.93
CA ARG A 118 6.13 1.05 1.61
C ARG A 118 5.30 2.03 0.76
N LEU A 119 4.99 1.68 -0.49
CA LEU A 119 4.35 2.62 -1.42
C LEU A 119 2.90 2.92 -1.04
N ASP A 120 2.16 1.88 -0.71
CA ASP A 120 0.70 1.96 -0.54
C ASP A 120 0.28 2.82 0.66
N GLN A 121 1.11 2.88 1.71
CA GLN A 121 0.88 3.73 2.87
C GLN A 121 1.00 5.23 2.55
N ALA A 122 1.41 5.61 1.31
CA ALA A 122 1.34 6.98 0.83
C ALA A 122 -0.09 7.54 0.80
N CYS A 123 -1.13 6.70 0.88
CA CYS A 123 -2.51 7.12 1.10
C CYS A 123 -2.67 8.00 2.36
N ALA A 124 -1.71 7.98 3.31
CA ALA A 124 -1.67 8.90 4.44
C ALA A 124 -1.64 10.38 4.02
N PHE A 125 -1.14 10.69 2.84
CA PHE A 125 -1.13 12.05 2.27
C PHE A 125 -2.49 12.49 1.70
N GLY A 126 -3.48 11.62 1.69
CA GLY A 126 -4.83 11.90 1.22
C GLY A 126 -4.92 12.05 -0.30
N VAL A 127 -5.68 13.05 -0.74
CA VAL A 127 -5.97 13.30 -2.17
C VAL A 127 -4.81 13.94 -2.95
N MET A 128 -3.68 14.18 -2.31
CA MET A 128 -2.55 14.85 -2.96
C MET A 128 -1.63 13.81 -3.61
N PRO A 129 -1.35 13.92 -4.92
CA PRO A 129 -0.33 13.09 -5.54
C PRO A 129 1.04 13.37 -4.94
N VAL A 130 1.80 12.30 -4.73
CA VAL A 130 3.15 12.38 -4.18
C VAL A 130 4.13 11.61 -5.06
N ASN A 131 5.36 12.10 -5.14
CA ASN A 131 6.50 11.35 -5.65
C ASN A 131 7.31 10.82 -4.46
N MET A 132 7.59 9.54 -4.46
CA MET A 132 8.35 8.89 -3.38
C MET A 132 9.68 8.40 -3.90
N THR A 133 10.75 8.80 -3.21
CA THR A 133 12.10 8.30 -3.47
C THR A 133 12.55 7.44 -2.30
N PHE A 134 13.00 6.23 -2.61
CA PHE A 134 13.50 5.27 -1.63
C PHE A 134 15.02 5.20 -1.73
N ASP A 135 15.71 5.48 -0.63
CA ASP A 135 17.16 5.36 -0.51
C ASP A 135 17.49 4.52 0.72
N GLY A 136 17.69 3.24 0.51
CA GLY A 136 17.82 2.27 1.60
C GLY A 136 16.58 2.27 2.50
N ASN A 137 16.75 2.66 3.77
CA ASN A 137 15.66 2.78 4.74
C ASN A 137 14.99 4.16 4.76
N GLU A 138 15.58 5.14 4.09
CA GLU A 138 15.03 6.50 4.00
C GLU A 138 13.93 6.56 2.93
N VAL A 139 12.93 7.38 3.19
CA VAL A 139 11.84 7.67 2.25
C VAL A 139 11.65 9.17 2.18
N PHE A 140 11.82 9.70 1.00
CA PHE A 140 11.56 11.11 0.70
C PHE A 140 10.24 11.22 -0.04
N VAL A 141 9.42 12.17 0.36
CA VAL A 141 8.07 12.36 -0.22
C VAL A 141 7.92 13.81 -0.67
N ASP A 142 7.83 13.99 -1.97
CA ASP A 142 7.59 15.28 -2.61
C ASP A 142 6.14 15.38 -3.05
N LYS A 143 5.45 16.43 -2.59
CA LYS A 143 4.06 16.71 -2.96
C LYS A 143 3.98 17.32 -4.36
N ILE A 144 3.20 16.70 -5.24
CA ILE A 144 3.02 17.16 -6.62
C ILE A 144 1.86 18.16 -6.68
N LYS A 145 2.13 19.39 -7.11
CA LYS A 145 1.10 20.41 -7.30
C LYS A 145 0.52 20.33 -8.71
N VAL A 146 -0.69 19.81 -8.81
CA VAL A 146 -1.39 19.66 -10.10
C VAL A 146 -2.01 20.98 -10.53
N LYS A 147 -1.67 21.46 -11.74
CA LYS A 147 -2.17 22.75 -12.28
C LYS A 147 -3.57 22.68 -12.87
N LYS A 148 -3.96 21.51 -13.38
CA LYS A 148 -5.28 21.25 -13.96
C LYS A 148 -5.81 19.91 -13.44
N PRO A 149 -7.12 19.78 -13.16
CA PRO A 149 -7.71 18.52 -12.74
C PRO A 149 -7.39 17.38 -13.71
N LEU A 150 -7.03 16.23 -13.15
CA LEU A 150 -6.91 14.96 -13.87
C LEU A 150 -8.08 14.06 -13.44
N TYR A 151 -8.75 13.48 -14.41
CA TYR A 151 -9.87 12.56 -14.18
C TYR A 151 -9.39 11.14 -14.43
N TRP A 152 -9.69 10.24 -13.49
CA TRP A 152 -9.24 8.84 -13.53
C TRP A 152 -10.44 7.92 -13.66
N VAL A 153 -10.32 6.91 -14.50
CA VAL A 153 -11.30 5.83 -14.62
C VAL A 153 -10.65 4.55 -14.09
N PHE A 154 -11.32 3.91 -13.15
CA PHE A 154 -10.91 2.63 -12.58
C PHE A 154 -11.85 1.53 -13.01
N SER A 155 -11.31 0.38 -13.35
CA SER A 155 -12.10 -0.80 -13.71
C SER A 155 -11.52 -2.04 -13.03
N GLU A 156 -12.39 -2.83 -12.42
CA GLU A 156 -12.02 -4.13 -11.87
C GLU A 156 -12.07 -5.17 -13.00
N LEU A 157 -10.98 -5.91 -13.18
CA LEU A 157 -10.82 -6.88 -14.27
C LEU A 157 -11.15 -8.31 -13.85
N ASN A 158 -11.67 -8.53 -12.64
CA ASN A 158 -11.96 -9.86 -12.05
C ASN A 158 -10.78 -10.84 -12.17
N GLY A 159 -9.57 -10.31 -12.07
CA GLY A 159 -8.33 -11.08 -12.07
C GLY A 159 -7.84 -11.35 -10.66
N SER A 160 -7.18 -12.49 -10.46
CA SER A 160 -6.44 -12.78 -9.23
C SER A 160 -4.97 -12.98 -9.54
N LYS A 161 -4.10 -12.59 -8.63
CA LYS A 161 -2.65 -12.81 -8.72
C LYS A 161 -2.11 -13.30 -7.37
N ASP A 162 -1.09 -14.13 -7.41
CA ASP A 162 -0.33 -14.51 -6.22
C ASP A 162 0.80 -13.50 -5.98
N THR A 163 0.50 -12.50 -5.15
CA THR A 163 1.48 -11.43 -4.81
C THR A 163 2.71 -12.00 -4.11
N VAL A 164 2.56 -13.02 -3.27
CA VAL A 164 3.69 -13.66 -2.57
C VAL A 164 4.63 -14.31 -3.58
N LYS A 165 4.07 -15.02 -4.55
CA LYS A 165 4.83 -15.66 -5.62
C LYS A 165 5.56 -14.63 -6.49
N ILE A 166 4.86 -13.58 -6.92
CA ILE A 166 5.44 -12.49 -7.72
C ILE A 166 6.64 -11.88 -7.00
N LEU A 167 6.46 -11.45 -5.75
CA LEU A 167 7.52 -10.83 -4.96
C LEU A 167 8.69 -11.79 -4.74
N SER A 168 8.42 -13.07 -4.50
CA SER A 168 9.47 -14.10 -4.37
C SER A 168 10.29 -14.22 -5.66
N ASP A 169 9.63 -14.23 -6.83
CA ASP A 169 10.32 -14.36 -8.12
C ASP A 169 11.14 -13.10 -8.46
N LEU A 170 10.58 -11.91 -8.24
CA LEU A 170 11.29 -10.65 -8.50
C LEU A 170 12.47 -10.44 -7.55
N ASN A 171 12.35 -10.86 -6.28
CA ASN A 171 13.45 -10.75 -5.31
C ASN A 171 14.66 -11.62 -5.69
N LYS A 172 14.49 -12.70 -6.46
CA LYS A 172 15.61 -13.49 -6.98
C LYS A 172 16.50 -12.72 -7.95
N CYS A 173 15.95 -11.67 -8.57
CA CYS A 173 16.70 -10.81 -9.47
C CYS A 173 17.66 -9.85 -8.73
N TYR A 174 17.66 -9.84 -7.39
CA TYR A 174 18.43 -8.91 -6.56
C TYR A 174 19.24 -9.66 -5.49
N PRO A 175 20.39 -9.12 -5.03
CA PRO A 175 21.05 -7.92 -5.56
C PRO A 175 21.89 -8.16 -6.81
N PHE A 176 22.20 -9.42 -7.13
CA PHE A 176 23.09 -9.80 -8.24
C PHE A 176 22.29 -10.52 -9.33
N ALA A 177 22.25 -9.93 -10.52
CA ALA A 177 21.61 -10.51 -11.69
C ALA A 177 22.61 -11.38 -12.47
N GLU A 178 22.28 -12.65 -12.62
CA GLU A 178 23.11 -13.62 -13.35
C GLU A 178 22.60 -13.83 -14.79
N THR A 179 21.30 -13.80 -14.98
CA THR A 179 20.64 -14.02 -16.28
C THR A 179 20.23 -12.70 -16.97
N GLU A 180 19.98 -12.75 -18.27
CA GLU A 180 19.47 -11.59 -19.00
C GLU A 180 18.06 -11.16 -18.51
N ILE A 181 17.21 -12.10 -18.06
CA ILE A 181 15.91 -11.78 -17.47
C ILE A 181 16.12 -10.95 -16.20
N GLU A 182 16.98 -11.38 -15.31
CA GLU A 182 17.27 -10.68 -14.05
C GLU A 182 17.85 -9.27 -14.29
N LYS A 183 18.79 -9.14 -15.25
CA LYS A 183 19.34 -7.85 -15.66
C LYS A 183 18.26 -6.92 -16.22
N ASN A 184 17.35 -7.45 -17.02
CA ASN A 184 16.23 -6.69 -17.56
C ASN A 184 15.29 -6.23 -16.45
N VAL A 185 14.98 -7.08 -15.46
CA VAL A 185 14.19 -6.68 -14.27
C VAL A 185 14.87 -5.54 -13.53
N GLN A 186 16.16 -5.67 -13.20
CA GLN A 186 16.90 -4.60 -12.51
C GLN A 186 16.92 -3.29 -13.31
N LYS A 187 17.11 -3.38 -14.63
CA LYS A 187 17.12 -2.20 -15.51
C LYS A 187 15.73 -1.54 -15.57
N ALA A 188 14.67 -2.34 -15.76
CA ALA A 188 13.32 -1.84 -15.89
C ALA A 188 12.81 -1.20 -14.59
N LEU A 189 12.98 -1.88 -13.45
CA LEU A 189 12.53 -1.40 -12.14
C LEU A 189 13.48 -0.36 -11.50
N GLY A 190 14.66 -0.16 -12.07
CA GLY A 190 15.63 0.85 -11.68
C GLY A 190 15.60 2.06 -12.63
N ILE A 191 16.68 2.21 -13.40
CA ILE A 191 16.94 3.42 -14.19
C ILE A 191 15.85 3.77 -15.22
N GLU A 192 15.18 2.78 -15.83
CA GLU A 192 14.12 3.07 -16.79
C GLU A 192 12.85 3.54 -16.06
N ASN A 193 12.52 2.95 -14.91
CA ASN A 193 11.42 3.42 -14.07
C ASN A 193 11.67 4.85 -13.56
N GLU A 194 12.88 5.19 -13.13
CA GLU A 194 13.22 6.55 -12.71
C GLU A 194 12.97 7.57 -13.83
N LYS A 195 13.37 7.25 -15.07
CA LYS A 195 13.10 8.11 -16.22
C LYS A 195 11.62 8.29 -16.51
N LEU A 196 10.84 7.21 -16.41
CA LEU A 196 9.38 7.24 -16.58
C LEU A 196 8.72 8.09 -15.49
N ILE A 197 9.08 7.88 -14.24
CA ILE A 197 8.54 8.66 -13.10
C ILE A 197 8.86 10.15 -13.25
N ALA A 198 10.08 10.49 -13.67
CA ALA A 198 10.44 11.89 -13.91
C ALA A 198 9.60 12.57 -15.00
N LYS A 199 9.26 11.85 -16.07
CA LYS A 199 8.33 12.33 -17.12
C LYS A 199 6.90 12.42 -16.59
N ALA A 200 6.44 11.37 -15.88
CA ALA A 200 5.08 11.30 -15.35
C ALA A 200 4.80 12.40 -14.31
N THR A 201 5.77 12.70 -13.44
CA THR A 201 5.66 13.79 -12.48
C THR A 201 5.38 15.13 -13.18
N LYS A 202 6.13 15.44 -14.25
CA LYS A 202 5.92 16.68 -15.04
C LYS A 202 4.56 16.71 -15.74
N ALA A 203 4.12 15.58 -16.28
CA ALA A 203 2.81 15.47 -16.92
C ALA A 203 1.68 15.65 -15.91
N ILE A 204 1.78 15.06 -14.72
CA ILE A 204 0.83 15.22 -13.62
C ILE A 204 0.82 16.69 -13.14
N GLU A 205 1.98 17.32 -12.94
CA GLU A 205 2.09 18.72 -12.54
C GLU A 205 1.38 19.67 -13.53
N SER A 206 1.55 19.41 -14.83
CA SER A 206 0.91 20.21 -15.88
C SER A 206 -0.58 19.92 -16.04
N GLY A 207 -1.07 18.78 -15.54
CA GLY A 207 -2.40 18.25 -15.79
C GLY A 207 -2.60 17.78 -17.22
N ASP A 208 -1.54 17.21 -17.82
CA ASP A 208 -1.54 16.66 -19.18
C ASP A 208 -1.99 15.18 -19.16
N ALA A 209 -3.30 14.97 -19.26
CA ALA A 209 -3.88 13.64 -19.19
C ALA A 209 -3.45 12.73 -20.35
N GLU A 210 -3.26 13.28 -21.55
CA GLU A 210 -2.84 12.53 -22.73
C GLU A 210 -1.41 12.00 -22.55
N GLN A 211 -0.50 12.86 -22.09
CA GLN A 211 0.87 12.47 -21.79
C GLN A 211 0.94 11.45 -20.65
N VAL A 212 0.13 11.60 -19.59
CA VAL A 212 0.05 10.61 -18.50
C VAL A 212 -0.39 9.25 -19.05
N GLY A 213 -1.47 9.22 -19.84
CA GLY A 213 -1.95 7.99 -20.48
C GLY A 213 -0.90 7.33 -21.36
N SER A 214 -0.21 8.10 -22.20
CA SER A 214 0.87 7.59 -23.06
C SER A 214 2.02 6.98 -22.23
N LEU A 215 2.40 7.61 -21.12
CA LEU A 215 3.44 7.09 -20.21
C LEU A 215 2.98 5.82 -19.47
N MET A 216 1.70 5.70 -19.14
CA MET A 216 1.15 4.45 -18.57
C MET A 216 1.28 3.29 -19.54
N VAL A 217 1.00 3.51 -20.83
CA VAL A 217 1.18 2.50 -21.89
C VAL A 217 2.66 2.18 -22.09
N GLU A 218 3.55 3.19 -22.10
CA GLU A 218 5.00 2.98 -22.19
C GLU A 218 5.51 2.12 -21.02
N ALA A 219 5.05 2.42 -19.80
CA ALA A 219 5.39 1.67 -18.60
C ALA A 219 4.92 0.21 -18.68
N GLN A 220 3.68 -0.03 -19.14
CA GLN A 220 3.15 -1.38 -19.28
C GLN A 220 3.93 -2.19 -20.34
N ASN A 221 4.21 -1.62 -21.49
CA ASN A 221 5.01 -2.29 -22.52
C ASN A 221 6.41 -2.66 -22.05
N MET A 222 7.06 -1.77 -21.29
CA MET A 222 8.35 -2.04 -20.68
C MET A 222 8.24 -3.17 -19.64
N PHE A 223 7.20 -3.13 -18.80
CA PHE A 223 6.96 -4.15 -17.79
C PHE A 223 6.75 -5.52 -18.44
N ASP A 224 5.92 -5.62 -19.46
CA ASP A 224 5.62 -6.87 -20.18
C ASP A 224 6.85 -7.48 -20.83
N SER A 225 7.70 -6.63 -21.44
CA SER A 225 8.88 -7.12 -22.14
C SER A 225 10.06 -7.45 -21.24
N MET A 226 10.23 -6.72 -20.13
CA MET A 226 11.43 -6.79 -19.31
C MET A 226 11.21 -7.43 -17.93
N VAL A 227 10.01 -7.31 -17.34
CA VAL A 227 9.72 -7.76 -15.98
C VAL A 227 8.87 -9.02 -15.96
N ALA A 228 7.80 -9.08 -16.78
CA ALA A 228 6.88 -10.21 -16.79
C ALA A 228 7.57 -11.57 -17.06
N PRO A 229 8.66 -11.66 -17.84
CA PRO A 229 9.39 -12.92 -18.02
C PRO A 229 9.98 -13.53 -16.75
N ALA A 230 10.15 -12.75 -15.67
CA ALA A 230 10.63 -13.26 -14.38
C ALA A 230 9.56 -14.05 -13.60
N SER A 231 8.28 -13.80 -13.85
CA SER A 231 7.15 -14.55 -13.25
C SER A 231 6.00 -14.69 -14.29
N PRO A 232 6.20 -15.43 -15.39
CA PRO A 232 5.35 -15.34 -16.57
C PRO A 232 3.91 -15.83 -16.35
N LYS A 233 3.67 -16.73 -15.39
CA LYS A 233 2.31 -17.19 -15.06
C LYS A 233 1.51 -16.12 -14.32
N GLU A 234 2.15 -15.41 -13.40
CA GLU A 234 1.50 -14.43 -12.52
C GLU A 234 1.42 -13.04 -13.15
N LEU A 235 2.38 -12.70 -14.02
CA LEU A 235 2.51 -11.37 -14.63
C LEU A 235 2.00 -11.29 -16.09
N ALA A 236 1.49 -12.38 -16.66
CA ALA A 236 0.93 -12.38 -18.02
C ALA A 236 -0.28 -11.44 -18.19
N ALA A 237 -1.04 -11.20 -17.13
CA ALA A 237 -2.17 -10.26 -17.05
C ALA A 237 -3.12 -10.24 -18.27
N PRO A 238 -3.64 -11.41 -18.75
CA PRO A 238 -4.37 -11.50 -20.01
C PRO A 238 -5.66 -10.68 -20.03
N GLN A 239 -6.25 -10.40 -18.87
CA GLN A 239 -7.45 -9.54 -18.79
C GLN A 239 -7.10 -8.07 -18.99
N LEU A 240 -5.94 -7.62 -18.52
CA LEU A 240 -5.44 -6.28 -18.73
C LEU A 240 -5.20 -6.03 -20.23
N HIS A 241 -4.57 -6.96 -20.94
CA HIS A 241 -4.29 -6.84 -22.38
C HIS A 241 -5.52 -6.87 -23.28
N LYS A 242 -6.70 -7.20 -22.76
CA LYS A 242 -7.95 -7.07 -23.51
C LYS A 242 -8.55 -5.67 -23.45
N VAL A 243 -8.10 -4.85 -22.51
CA VAL A 243 -8.64 -3.52 -22.23
C VAL A 243 -7.70 -2.42 -22.72
N LEU A 244 -6.40 -2.73 -22.79
CA LEU A 244 -5.38 -1.86 -23.38
C LEU A 244 -5.38 -1.98 -24.90
#